data_67b73c0f94f28068072bbebe587c04bf
#
_entry.id   67b73c0f94f28068072bbebe587c04bf
#
_cell.length_a   1.000
_cell.length_b   1.000
_cell.length_c   1.000
_cell.angle_alpha   90.00
_cell.angle_beta   90.00
_cell.angle_gamma   90.00
#
_symmetry.space_group_name_H-M   'P 1'
#
loop_
_entity.id
_entity.type
_entity.pdbx_description
1 polymer ?
#
loop_
_entity_poly.entity_id
_entity_poly.type
_entity_poly.pdbx_seq_one_letter_code
_entity_poly.pdbx_strand_id
1 'polypeptide(L)'
;MKREPIKTSQFVRPSVMSPLLAAIFAITLFAVPSYAAEQPAGSKEKVVFKDNFKGKLADGWSWLREDPQAWRIEDDALEIRVQPGLAKSVKNALLRDAPDRSRGKFAIEVTITSNDKPTRQYEQGGITWYHDGRPVFKLVKELIDGKPYIIPGRKPMPDKTVQLRLIVTSDHWTAEYRPSGKGDYLTAAEGKLPSPGKDQISIQCYNGPPKAEHWIRFDDFRVLQLPE
;
A
#
# COMPACT_ATOMS: atom_id res chain seq x y z
N MET A 1 -24.39 -33.08 -47.93
CA MET A 1 -25.62 -32.36 -48.33
C MET A 1 -25.27 -30.92 -48.52
N LYS A 2 -25.19 -30.50 -49.77
CA LYS A 2 -24.92 -29.13 -50.24
C LYS A 2 -26.09 -28.20 -49.90
N ARG A 3 -25.84 -26.96 -49.55
CA ARG A 3 -26.66 -25.82 -50.02
C ARG A 3 -25.87 -24.51 -49.90
N GLU A 4 -25.91 -23.85 -51.00
CA GLU A 4 -25.24 -22.62 -51.44
C GLU A 4 -25.94 -21.34 -50.98
N PRO A 5 -25.39 -20.16 -51.38
CA PRO A 5 -25.53 -18.88 -50.71
C PRO A 5 -26.62 -17.99 -51.32
N ILE A 6 -27.11 -17.00 -50.62
CA ILE A 6 -28.08 -16.02 -51.09
C ILE A 6 -27.45 -14.62 -51.21
N LYS A 7 -27.74 -14.12 -52.37
CA LYS A 7 -27.31 -12.94 -53.14
C LYS A 7 -27.53 -11.58 -52.47
N THR A 8 -26.59 -10.71 -52.76
CA THR A 8 -26.62 -9.26 -52.84
C THR A 8 -27.85 -8.68 -53.49
N SER A 9 -28.36 -7.56 -52.93
CA SER A 9 -29.19 -6.58 -53.63
C SER A 9 -28.66 -5.21 -53.41
N GLN A 10 -28.13 -4.61 -54.47
CA GLN A 10 -27.84 -3.19 -54.62
C GLN A 10 -29.16 -2.44 -54.84
N PHE A 11 -29.31 -1.30 -54.20
CA PHE A 11 -30.28 -0.29 -54.66
C PHE A 11 -29.60 1.08 -54.84
N VAL A 12 -29.87 1.62 -56.00
CA VAL A 12 -29.33 2.77 -56.69
C VAL A 12 -29.98 4.08 -56.17
N ARG A 13 -29.20 5.16 -56.18
CA ARG A 13 -29.54 6.55 -55.85
C ARG A 13 -30.65 7.11 -56.76
N PRO A 14 -31.30 8.22 -56.34
CA PRO A 14 -31.00 9.45 -57.09
C PRO A 14 -30.69 10.68 -56.25
N SER A 15 -29.84 11.47 -56.88
CA SER A 15 -29.37 12.81 -56.55
C SER A 15 -30.48 13.83 -56.69
N VAL A 16 -30.64 14.73 -55.69
CA VAL A 16 -31.38 16.00 -55.87
C VAL A 16 -30.52 17.12 -55.31
N MET A 17 -30.07 17.97 -56.20
CA MET A 17 -29.47 19.29 -55.92
C MET A 17 -30.60 20.28 -55.56
N SER A 18 -30.42 21.10 -54.55
CA SER A 18 -31.07 22.42 -54.43
C SER A 18 -30.31 23.33 -53.42
N PRO A 19 -30.51 24.66 -53.48
CA PRO A 19 -29.36 25.58 -53.53
C PRO A 19 -29.03 26.26 -52.18
N LEU A 20 -27.85 26.86 -52.18
CA LEU A 20 -27.27 27.72 -51.14
C LEU A 20 -28.23 28.86 -50.72
N LEU A 21 -28.50 28.96 -49.43
CA LEU A 21 -28.79 30.25 -48.77
C LEU A 21 -27.70 30.47 -47.71
N ALA A 22 -26.81 31.40 -47.97
CA ALA A 22 -25.79 31.85 -47.05
C ALA A 22 -26.43 32.78 -46.01
N ALA A 23 -26.65 32.30 -44.82
CA ALA A 23 -26.94 33.12 -43.65
C ALA A 23 -25.67 33.39 -42.88
N ILE A 24 -25.17 34.61 -42.96
CA ILE A 24 -24.05 35.11 -42.17
C ILE A 24 -24.57 35.31 -40.74
N PHE A 25 -24.24 34.38 -39.85
CA PHE A 25 -24.40 34.57 -38.40
C PHE A 25 -23.10 35.19 -37.84
N ALA A 26 -23.18 36.47 -37.49
CA ALA A 26 -22.15 37.14 -36.71
C ALA A 26 -22.14 36.58 -35.30
N ILE A 27 -21.18 35.69 -34.97
CA ILE A 27 -20.96 35.19 -33.64
C ILE A 27 -20.14 36.25 -32.87
N THR A 28 -20.79 37.05 -32.07
CA THR A 28 -20.14 37.89 -31.04
C THR A 28 -19.57 36.97 -29.95
N LEU A 29 -18.27 36.72 -29.97
CA LEU A 29 -17.57 36.06 -28.87
C LEU A 29 -17.58 36.98 -27.64
N PHE A 30 -18.48 36.70 -26.70
CA PHE A 30 -18.30 37.19 -25.33
C PHE A 30 -17.17 36.39 -24.67
N ALA A 31 -16.02 37.02 -24.48
CA ALA A 31 -14.96 36.51 -23.67
C ALA A 31 -15.45 36.48 -22.22
N VAL A 32 -15.87 35.31 -21.74
CA VAL A 32 -16.14 35.07 -20.33
C VAL A 32 -14.76 35.00 -19.62
N PRO A 33 -14.46 35.87 -18.64
CA PRO A 33 -13.23 35.72 -17.88
C PRO A 33 -13.28 34.37 -17.15
N SER A 34 -12.41 33.46 -17.58
CA SER A 34 -12.18 32.20 -16.86
C SER A 34 -11.54 32.55 -15.52
N TYR A 35 -12.33 32.65 -14.47
CA TYR A 35 -11.84 32.56 -13.12
C TYR A 35 -11.36 31.13 -12.91
N ALA A 36 -10.10 30.89 -13.24
CA ALA A 36 -9.39 29.75 -12.72
C ALA A 36 -9.37 29.93 -11.19
N ALA A 37 -10.27 29.26 -10.49
CA ALA A 37 -10.19 29.10 -9.06
C ALA A 37 -8.81 28.46 -8.79
N GLU A 38 -7.87 29.23 -8.28
CA GLU A 38 -6.65 28.69 -7.67
C GLU A 38 -7.13 27.68 -6.62
N GLN A 39 -6.99 26.40 -6.92
CA GLN A 39 -7.11 25.38 -5.90
C GLN A 39 -6.06 25.72 -4.84
N PRO A 40 -6.43 25.86 -3.55
CA PRO A 40 -5.46 26.09 -2.51
C PRO A 40 -4.41 24.98 -2.65
N ALA A 41 -3.15 25.38 -2.74
CA ALA A 41 -2.01 24.47 -2.82
C ALA A 41 -2.11 23.53 -1.62
N GLY A 42 -2.69 22.34 -1.83
CA GLY A 42 -2.87 21.35 -0.80
C GLY A 42 -1.52 21.12 -0.15
N SER A 43 -1.43 21.25 1.16
CA SER A 43 -0.21 21.03 1.91
C SER A 43 0.33 19.65 1.54
N LYS A 44 1.57 19.63 1.00
CA LYS A 44 2.19 18.39 0.53
C LYS A 44 2.52 17.50 1.74
N GLU A 45 2.40 16.19 1.55
CA GLU A 45 2.91 15.20 2.52
C GLU A 45 4.36 15.53 2.88
N LYS A 46 4.68 15.57 4.18
CA LYS A 46 6.02 15.86 4.70
C LYS A 46 6.67 14.59 5.20
N VAL A 47 7.82 14.23 4.64
CA VAL A 47 8.63 13.10 5.15
C VAL A 47 9.17 13.46 6.54
N VAL A 48 8.75 12.70 7.57
CA VAL A 48 9.22 12.83 8.95
C VAL A 48 10.41 11.89 9.20
N PHE A 49 10.35 10.71 8.60
CA PHE A 49 11.42 9.72 8.65
C PHE A 49 11.42 8.87 7.38
N LYS A 50 12.61 8.45 6.98
CA LYS A 50 12.80 7.53 5.87
C LYS A 50 13.98 6.61 6.16
N ASP A 51 13.82 5.33 5.82
CA ASP A 51 14.92 4.36 5.73
C ASP A 51 14.74 3.49 4.48
N ASN A 52 15.68 3.52 3.60
CA ASN A 52 15.77 2.63 2.43
C ASN A 52 16.82 1.54 2.65
N PHE A 53 17.23 1.31 3.90
CA PHE A 53 18.09 0.22 4.35
C PHE A 53 19.41 0.13 3.58
N LYS A 54 19.94 1.27 3.12
CA LYS A 54 21.14 1.30 2.29
C LYS A 54 22.39 1.07 3.12
N GLY A 55 22.89 -0.18 3.08
CA GLY A 55 24.10 -0.61 3.75
C GLY A 55 23.99 -0.72 5.29
N LYS A 56 23.05 -0.04 5.95
CA LYS A 56 22.81 -0.11 7.40
C LYS A 56 21.40 0.36 7.74
N LEU A 57 20.94 0.08 8.95
CA LEU A 57 19.73 0.67 9.51
C LEU A 57 19.99 2.15 9.84
N ALA A 58 19.00 3.01 9.56
CA ALA A 58 19.02 4.39 10.00
C ALA A 58 18.91 4.47 11.53
N ASP A 59 19.28 5.61 12.11
CA ASP A 59 19.19 5.82 13.56
C ASP A 59 17.71 5.79 14.04
N GLY A 60 17.52 5.39 15.29
CA GLY A 60 16.20 5.31 15.93
C GLY A 60 15.47 3.99 15.78
N TRP A 61 16.10 2.99 15.17
CA TRP A 61 15.65 1.60 15.22
C TRP A 61 16.21 0.86 16.44
N SER A 62 15.44 -0.10 16.94
CA SER A 62 15.86 -1.04 17.98
C SER A 62 15.25 -2.41 17.73
N TRP A 63 15.98 -3.46 18.04
CA TRP A 63 15.50 -4.83 17.91
C TRP A 63 14.79 -5.31 19.19
N LEU A 64 13.62 -5.90 19.01
CA LEU A 64 12.96 -6.68 20.05
C LEU A 64 13.23 -8.16 19.80
N ARG A 65 13.90 -8.82 20.75
CA ARG A 65 14.30 -10.24 20.65
C ARG A 65 15.12 -10.53 19.41
N GLU A 66 16.22 -9.82 19.27
CA GLU A 66 17.15 -9.96 18.14
C GLU A 66 17.72 -11.37 18.06
N ASP A 67 17.76 -11.89 16.84
CA ASP A 67 18.53 -13.04 16.40
C ASP A 67 19.33 -12.59 15.18
N PRO A 68 20.62 -12.22 15.35
CA PRO A 68 21.41 -11.60 14.29
C PRO A 68 21.70 -12.53 13.11
N GLN A 69 21.43 -13.83 13.24
CA GLN A 69 21.56 -14.79 12.14
C GLN A 69 20.29 -14.89 11.29
N ALA A 70 19.24 -14.17 11.66
CA ALA A 70 17.95 -14.24 11.01
C ALA A 70 17.47 -12.87 10.48
N TRP A 71 18.40 -11.95 10.25
CA TRP A 71 18.17 -10.73 9.49
C TRP A 71 19.46 -10.29 8.79
N ARG A 72 19.34 -9.54 7.72
CA ARG A 72 20.47 -8.97 6.98
C ARG A 72 20.02 -7.74 6.19
N ILE A 73 20.98 -6.92 5.78
CA ILE A 73 20.79 -5.92 4.75
C ILE A 73 21.45 -6.46 3.49
N GLU A 74 20.65 -6.64 2.42
CA GLU A 74 21.11 -7.17 1.14
C GLU A 74 20.43 -6.40 0.01
N ASP A 75 21.20 -6.00 -1.00
CA ASP A 75 20.73 -5.22 -2.14
C ASP A 75 19.89 -3.99 -1.75
N ASP A 76 20.42 -3.20 -0.82
CA ASP A 76 19.77 -1.99 -0.29
C ASP A 76 18.35 -2.22 0.28
N ALA A 77 18.12 -3.37 0.93
CA ALA A 77 16.89 -3.63 1.66
C ALA A 77 17.15 -4.46 2.92
N LEU A 78 16.24 -4.41 3.86
CA LEU A 78 16.24 -5.25 5.05
C LEU A 78 15.53 -6.56 4.75
N GLU A 79 16.22 -7.68 4.93
CA GLU A 79 15.62 -9.00 4.89
C GLU A 79 15.53 -9.59 6.28
N ILE A 80 14.37 -10.11 6.63
CA ILE A 80 14.12 -10.80 7.91
C ILE A 80 13.61 -12.21 7.60
N ARG A 81 14.25 -13.22 8.23
CA ARG A 81 13.79 -14.60 8.15
C ARG A 81 12.51 -14.79 8.93
N VAL A 82 11.50 -15.37 8.28
CA VAL A 82 10.20 -15.66 8.88
C VAL A 82 10.36 -16.84 9.85
N GLN A 83 10.65 -16.54 11.11
CA GLN A 83 10.85 -17.57 12.12
C GLN A 83 9.52 -18.11 12.65
N PRO A 84 9.47 -19.36 13.13
CA PRO A 84 8.32 -19.88 13.88
C PRO A 84 8.02 -19.01 15.10
N GLY A 85 6.74 -18.84 15.43
CA GLY A 85 6.30 -18.06 16.59
C GLY A 85 4.99 -17.32 16.33
N LEU A 86 4.54 -16.57 17.31
CA LEU A 86 3.32 -15.76 17.29
C LEU A 86 3.68 -14.31 17.60
N ALA A 87 2.73 -13.38 17.44
CA ALA A 87 2.93 -11.96 17.74
C ALA A 87 3.57 -11.66 19.11
N LYS A 88 3.24 -12.46 20.13
CA LYS A 88 3.80 -12.31 21.49
C LYS A 88 5.26 -12.81 21.61
N SER A 89 5.69 -13.70 20.73
CA SER A 89 7.01 -14.35 20.77
C SER A 89 7.83 -14.05 19.51
N VAL A 90 7.41 -13.11 18.67
CA VAL A 90 8.14 -12.72 17.46
C VAL A 90 9.58 -12.36 17.80
N LYS A 91 10.51 -12.91 17.02
CA LYS A 91 11.92 -12.51 16.99
C LYS A 91 12.14 -11.52 15.86
N ASN A 92 13.19 -10.73 15.98
CA ASN A 92 13.53 -9.71 14.98
C ASN A 92 12.36 -8.78 14.63
N ALA A 93 11.64 -8.32 15.65
CA ALA A 93 10.76 -7.18 15.44
C ALA A 93 11.62 -5.92 15.50
N LEU A 94 11.73 -5.20 14.39
CA LEU A 94 12.47 -3.95 14.31
C LEU A 94 11.54 -2.81 14.67
N LEU A 95 11.77 -2.16 15.81
CA LEU A 95 10.92 -1.13 16.41
C LEU A 95 11.54 0.26 16.31
N ARG A 96 10.68 1.25 16.20
CA ARG A 96 10.98 2.66 16.40
C ARG A 96 9.82 3.37 17.09
N ASP A 97 10.10 4.50 17.74
CA ASP A 97 9.04 5.34 18.28
C ASP A 97 8.13 5.85 17.17
N ALA A 98 6.83 5.79 17.41
CA ALA A 98 5.83 6.32 16.50
C ALA A 98 5.80 7.86 16.58
N PRO A 99 5.34 8.54 15.52
CA PRO A 99 5.06 9.96 15.59
C PRO A 99 3.95 10.24 16.61
N ASP A 100 4.00 11.40 17.23
CA ASP A 100 2.94 11.85 18.14
C ASP A 100 1.64 12.15 17.38
N ARG A 101 0.79 11.15 17.32
CA ARG A 101 -0.49 11.21 16.58
C ARG A 101 -1.54 12.13 17.21
N SER A 102 -1.26 12.73 18.39
CA SER A 102 -2.08 13.81 18.94
C SER A 102 -1.87 15.13 18.21
N ARG A 103 -0.78 15.24 17.42
CA ARG A 103 -0.38 16.45 16.70
C ARG A 103 -0.70 16.42 15.20
N GLY A 104 -1.48 15.44 14.75
CA GLY A 104 -1.87 15.37 13.35
C GLY A 104 -2.04 13.95 12.82
N LYS A 105 -2.18 13.87 11.52
CA LYS A 105 -2.37 12.64 10.76
C LYS A 105 -1.04 12.18 10.16
N PHE A 106 -0.71 10.91 10.33
CA PHE A 106 0.53 10.33 9.82
C PHE A 106 0.25 9.09 8.98
N ALA A 107 1.09 8.87 7.98
CA ALA A 107 1.14 7.61 7.24
C ALA A 107 2.48 6.91 7.49
N ILE A 108 2.42 5.61 7.73
CA ILE A 108 3.57 4.71 7.82
C ILE A 108 3.52 3.81 6.58
N GLU A 109 4.57 3.85 5.77
CA GLU A 109 4.65 3.08 4.54
C GLU A 109 5.84 2.13 4.57
N VAL A 110 5.67 0.96 3.96
CA VAL A 110 6.76 0.02 3.70
C VAL A 110 6.40 -0.84 2.48
N THR A 111 7.37 -1.10 1.64
CA THR A 111 7.26 -2.11 0.58
C THR A 111 7.74 -3.45 1.15
N ILE A 112 6.91 -4.48 1.01
CA ILE A 112 7.29 -5.84 1.38
C ILE A 112 7.29 -6.76 0.17
N THR A 113 8.28 -7.65 0.09
CA THR A 113 8.37 -8.68 -0.94
C THR A 113 8.59 -10.03 -0.26
N SER A 114 7.73 -11.00 -0.54
CA SER A 114 7.96 -12.38 -0.12
C SER A 114 8.98 -13.00 -1.07
N ASN A 115 10.23 -13.21 -0.63
CA ASN A 115 11.26 -13.84 -1.47
C ASN A 115 10.85 -15.27 -1.81
N ASP A 116 10.29 -15.96 -0.83
CA ASP A 116 9.79 -17.31 -0.94
C ASP A 116 8.25 -17.34 -0.96
N LYS A 117 7.70 -18.39 -1.56
CA LYS A 117 6.25 -18.63 -1.49
C LYS A 117 5.88 -19.06 -0.06
N PRO A 118 5.02 -18.34 0.66
CA PRO A 118 4.58 -18.76 1.99
C PRO A 118 3.94 -20.15 1.93
N THR A 119 4.26 -21.00 2.91
CA THR A 119 3.77 -22.40 2.96
C THR A 119 3.04 -22.73 4.25
N ARG A 120 3.26 -21.97 5.31
CA ARG A 120 2.62 -22.22 6.61
C ARG A 120 1.40 -21.33 6.79
N GLN A 121 0.31 -21.91 7.26
CA GLN A 121 -0.90 -21.16 7.64
C GLN A 121 -0.54 -20.02 8.59
N TYR A 122 -1.00 -18.80 8.28
CA TYR A 122 -0.72 -17.56 9.01
C TYR A 122 0.75 -17.09 8.97
N GLU A 123 1.56 -17.59 8.06
CA GLU A 123 2.86 -17.00 7.75
C GLU A 123 2.67 -15.58 7.23
N GLN A 124 3.38 -14.61 7.81
CA GLN A 124 3.06 -13.21 7.60
C GLN A 124 4.22 -12.26 7.82
N GLY A 125 4.11 -11.06 7.22
CA GLY A 125 5.00 -9.93 7.47
C GLY A 125 4.38 -8.60 7.10
N GLY A 126 4.84 -7.54 7.74
CA GLY A 126 4.38 -6.17 7.53
C GLY A 126 4.57 -5.27 8.73
N ILE A 127 3.64 -4.33 8.91
CA ILE A 127 3.64 -3.31 9.97
C ILE A 127 2.85 -3.82 11.18
N THR A 128 3.40 -3.62 12.38
CA THR A 128 2.68 -3.84 13.64
C THR A 128 2.76 -2.57 14.48
N TRP A 129 1.63 -2.13 15.01
CA TRP A 129 1.54 -1.04 15.97
C TRP A 129 1.61 -1.57 17.38
N TYR A 130 2.54 -1.04 18.16
CA TYR A 130 2.68 -1.32 19.57
C TYR A 130 2.17 -0.15 20.40
N HIS A 131 1.47 -0.46 21.48
CA HIS A 131 1.03 0.49 22.49
C HIS A 131 1.43 -0.02 23.85
N ASP A 132 2.18 0.77 24.63
CA ASP A 132 2.75 0.39 25.91
C ASP A 132 3.46 -0.97 25.90
N GLY A 133 4.30 -1.16 24.87
CA GLY A 133 5.10 -2.38 24.66
C GLY A 133 4.31 -3.63 24.23
N ARG A 134 3.03 -3.49 23.88
CA ARG A 134 2.16 -4.59 23.44
C ARG A 134 1.69 -4.39 22.00
N PRO A 135 1.72 -5.43 21.14
CA PRO A 135 1.14 -5.33 19.81
C PRO A 135 -0.38 -5.22 19.91
N VAL A 136 -0.96 -4.16 19.35
CA VAL A 136 -2.42 -3.90 19.39
C VAL A 136 -3.07 -3.93 18.02
N PHE A 137 -2.29 -3.74 16.96
CA PHE A 137 -2.77 -3.73 15.59
C PHE A 137 -1.68 -4.20 14.63
N LYS A 138 -2.06 -4.86 13.54
CA LYS A 138 -1.14 -5.25 12.45
C LYS A 138 -1.74 -4.95 11.09
N LEU A 139 -0.90 -4.51 10.14
CA LEU A 139 -1.17 -4.46 8.71
C LEU A 139 -0.13 -5.33 8.01
N VAL A 140 -0.54 -6.50 7.57
CA VAL A 140 0.37 -7.52 7.07
C VAL A 140 -0.15 -8.20 5.81
N LYS A 141 0.77 -8.78 5.04
CA LYS A 141 0.45 -9.82 4.07
C LYS A 141 0.58 -11.17 4.76
N GLU A 142 -0.48 -11.99 4.71
CA GLU A 142 -0.62 -13.22 5.48
C GLU A 142 -1.16 -14.36 4.62
N LEU A 143 -0.62 -15.56 4.77
CA LEU A 143 -1.14 -16.77 4.13
C LEU A 143 -2.32 -17.33 4.92
N ILE A 144 -3.50 -17.41 4.29
CA ILE A 144 -4.71 -17.98 4.87
C ILE A 144 -5.32 -18.96 3.86
N ASP A 145 -5.51 -20.22 4.30
CA ASP A 145 -6.12 -21.27 3.46
C ASP A 145 -5.43 -21.41 2.09
N GLY A 146 -4.10 -21.37 2.09
CA GLY A 146 -3.27 -21.51 0.91
C GLY A 146 -3.24 -20.29 -0.03
N LYS A 147 -3.87 -19.17 0.34
CA LYS A 147 -3.92 -17.93 -0.45
C LYS A 147 -3.39 -16.74 0.36
N PRO A 148 -2.63 -15.84 -0.25
CA PRO A 148 -2.15 -14.63 0.44
C PRO A 148 -3.21 -13.53 0.45
N TYR A 149 -3.33 -12.85 1.61
CA TYR A 149 -4.26 -11.75 1.84
C TYR A 149 -3.58 -10.59 2.57
N ILE A 150 -4.14 -9.39 2.41
CA ILE A 150 -3.88 -8.25 3.30
C ILE A 150 -4.82 -8.36 4.50
N ILE A 151 -4.24 -8.28 5.69
CA ILE A 151 -4.93 -8.29 6.98
C ILE A 151 -4.59 -7.00 7.71
N PRO A 152 -5.61 -6.29 8.21
CA PRO A 152 -7.04 -6.61 8.28
C PRO A 152 -7.76 -6.47 6.93
N GLY A 153 -9.02 -6.87 6.88
CA GLY A 153 -9.89 -6.74 5.70
C GLY A 153 -9.92 -7.95 4.78
N ARG A 154 -8.97 -8.91 4.94
CA ARG A 154 -8.89 -10.16 4.15
C ARG A 154 -8.99 -9.90 2.64
N LYS A 155 -8.22 -8.92 2.14
CA LYS A 155 -8.18 -8.58 0.72
C LYS A 155 -7.20 -9.50 -0.01
N PRO A 156 -7.60 -10.21 -1.08
CA PRO A 156 -6.70 -11.07 -1.83
C PRO A 156 -5.47 -10.30 -2.33
N MET A 157 -4.27 -10.88 -2.16
CA MET A 157 -3.00 -10.27 -2.58
C MET A 157 -2.05 -11.34 -3.13
N PRO A 158 -2.26 -11.80 -4.38
CA PRO A 158 -1.43 -12.85 -4.98
C PRO A 158 -0.01 -12.37 -5.33
N ASP A 159 0.20 -11.07 -5.52
CA ASP A 159 1.49 -10.51 -5.91
C ASP A 159 2.55 -10.77 -4.84
N LYS A 160 3.78 -11.04 -5.27
CA LYS A 160 4.92 -11.18 -4.34
C LYS A 160 5.17 -9.90 -3.57
N THR A 161 5.12 -8.76 -4.25
CA THR A 161 5.41 -7.44 -3.70
C THR A 161 4.13 -6.65 -3.47
N VAL A 162 4.04 -6.00 -2.33
CA VAL A 162 2.97 -5.06 -1.99
C VAL A 162 3.54 -3.91 -1.18
N GLN A 163 3.05 -2.70 -1.42
CA GLN A 163 3.28 -1.58 -0.53
C GLN A 163 2.12 -1.45 0.44
N LEU A 164 2.45 -1.45 1.71
CA LEU A 164 1.52 -1.26 2.83
C LEU A 164 1.58 0.20 3.28
N ARG A 165 0.42 0.77 3.60
CA ARG A 165 0.30 2.11 4.15
C ARG A 165 -0.68 2.09 5.33
N LEU A 166 -0.18 2.41 6.51
CA LEU A 166 -0.97 2.57 7.73
C LEU A 166 -1.12 4.05 8.03
N ILE A 167 -2.33 4.56 7.93
CA ILE A 167 -2.66 5.93 8.31
C ILE A 167 -3.16 5.92 9.76
N VAL A 168 -2.64 6.82 10.58
CA VAL A 168 -3.02 6.96 11.99
C VAL A 168 -3.38 8.39 12.33
N THR A 169 -4.40 8.54 13.16
CA THR A 169 -4.80 9.79 13.84
C THR A 169 -4.79 9.58 15.35
N SER A 170 -5.29 10.52 16.14
CA SER A 170 -5.34 10.40 17.60
C SER A 170 -5.99 9.10 18.08
N ASP A 171 -7.04 8.64 17.41
CA ASP A 171 -7.89 7.52 17.87
C ASP A 171 -8.27 6.51 16.77
N HIS A 172 -7.86 6.75 15.53
CA HIS A 172 -8.20 5.87 14.39
C HIS A 172 -6.99 5.43 13.59
N TRP A 173 -7.15 4.30 12.91
CA TRP A 173 -6.25 3.82 11.87
C TRP A 173 -7.03 3.48 10.59
N THR A 174 -6.39 3.71 9.45
CA THR A 174 -6.82 3.20 8.15
C THR A 174 -5.69 2.37 7.56
N ALA A 175 -5.99 1.13 7.21
CA ALA A 175 -5.06 0.21 6.56
C ALA A 175 -5.27 0.26 5.05
N GLU A 176 -4.20 0.59 4.33
CA GLU A 176 -4.20 0.69 2.88
C GLU A 176 -3.07 -0.17 2.29
N TYR A 177 -3.23 -0.53 1.03
CA TYR A 177 -2.22 -1.26 0.29
C TYR A 177 -2.31 -0.95 -1.20
N ARG A 178 -1.21 -1.18 -1.92
CA ARG A 178 -1.20 -1.19 -3.39
C ARG A 178 -0.31 -2.30 -3.93
N PRO A 179 -0.76 -3.06 -4.93
CA PRO A 179 0.02 -4.13 -5.53
C PRO A 179 1.30 -3.60 -6.17
N SER A 180 2.42 -4.31 -5.98
CA SER A 180 3.72 -4.01 -6.60
C SER A 180 4.17 -2.54 -6.45
N GLY A 181 3.65 -1.81 -5.44
CA GLY A 181 3.97 -0.40 -5.19
C GLY A 181 3.52 0.57 -6.29
N LYS A 182 2.60 0.17 -7.17
CA LYS A 182 2.10 0.96 -8.30
C LYS A 182 0.59 1.22 -8.19
N GLY A 183 0.14 2.32 -8.82
CA GLY A 183 -1.26 2.71 -8.81
C GLY A 183 -1.69 3.36 -7.49
N ASP A 184 -2.99 3.53 -7.34
CA ASP A 184 -3.59 4.12 -6.15
C ASP A 184 -3.62 3.13 -4.99
N TYR A 185 -3.63 3.66 -3.77
CA TYR A 185 -3.87 2.86 -2.58
C TYR A 185 -5.31 2.41 -2.50
N LEU A 186 -5.50 1.17 -2.12
CA LEU A 186 -6.80 0.54 -1.86
C LEU A 186 -6.98 0.40 -0.36
N THR A 187 -8.10 0.82 0.18
CA THR A 187 -8.44 0.64 1.59
C THR A 187 -8.75 -0.84 1.87
N ALA A 188 -8.01 -1.42 2.80
CA ALA A 188 -8.27 -2.78 3.27
C ALA A 188 -9.30 -2.78 4.41
N ALA A 189 -9.10 -1.93 5.41
CA ALA A 189 -9.97 -1.79 6.58
C ALA A 189 -9.61 -0.51 7.35
N GLU A 190 -10.44 -0.18 8.32
CA GLU A 190 -10.24 0.91 9.27
C GLU A 190 -10.71 0.50 10.67
N GLY A 191 -10.31 1.24 11.70
CA GLY A 191 -10.69 0.95 13.07
C GLY A 191 -10.15 1.96 14.07
N LYS A 192 -10.30 1.64 15.36
CA LYS A 192 -9.89 2.50 16.46
C LYS A 192 -8.53 2.11 17.03
N LEU A 193 -7.78 3.11 17.47
CA LEU A 193 -6.58 2.94 18.30
C LEU A 193 -6.91 3.33 19.75
N PRO A 194 -6.18 2.80 20.75
CA PRO A 194 -6.19 3.34 22.10
C PRO A 194 -5.84 4.84 22.08
N SER A 195 -6.17 5.57 23.13
CA SER A 195 -5.69 6.95 23.29
C SER A 195 -4.16 7.02 23.12
N PRO A 196 -3.59 8.13 22.59
CA PRO A 196 -2.15 8.27 22.44
C PRO A 196 -1.40 7.98 23.73
N GLY A 197 -0.32 7.21 23.63
CA GLY A 197 0.51 6.78 24.76
C GLY A 197 1.93 6.50 24.28
N LYS A 198 2.61 5.52 24.88
CA LYS A 198 3.92 5.09 24.41
C LYS A 198 3.75 4.17 23.17
N ASP A 199 3.57 4.82 22.03
CA ASP A 199 3.33 4.16 20.76
C ASP A 199 4.64 3.87 20.02
N GLN A 200 4.75 2.70 19.39
CA GLN A 200 5.88 2.31 18.55
C GLN A 200 5.38 1.63 17.27
N ILE A 201 6.14 1.79 16.21
CA ILE A 201 5.94 1.11 14.93
C ILE A 201 6.95 -0.02 14.86
N SER A 202 6.52 -1.20 14.44
CA SER A 202 7.42 -2.30 14.09
C SER A 202 7.22 -2.75 12.67
N ILE A 203 8.32 -3.07 11.98
CA ILE A 203 8.32 -3.97 10.83
C ILE A 203 8.81 -5.34 11.31
N GLN A 204 8.07 -6.39 10.99
CA GLN A 204 8.32 -7.74 11.49
C GLN A 204 7.65 -8.80 10.62
N CYS A 205 8.15 -10.03 10.75
CA CYS A 205 7.52 -11.21 10.17
C CYS A 205 7.59 -12.38 11.15
N TYR A 206 6.63 -13.29 11.08
CA TYR A 206 6.58 -14.45 11.97
C TYR A 206 5.67 -15.56 11.46
N ASN A 207 5.63 -16.64 12.21
CA ASN A 207 4.88 -17.85 11.92
C ASN A 207 5.37 -18.60 10.68
N GLY A 208 6.67 -18.49 10.39
CA GLY A 208 7.32 -19.21 9.30
C GLY A 208 7.40 -20.71 9.54
N PRO A 209 7.72 -21.47 8.48
CA PRO A 209 7.85 -22.92 8.55
C PRO A 209 9.06 -23.33 9.40
N PRO A 210 8.92 -24.37 10.25
CA PRO A 210 10.03 -24.77 11.15
C PRO A 210 11.18 -25.51 10.43
N LYS A 211 10.95 -25.99 9.20
CA LYS A 211 11.91 -26.83 8.46
C LYS A 211 12.37 -26.20 7.14
N ALA A 212 11.99 -24.97 6.86
CA ALA A 212 12.41 -24.23 5.68
C ALA A 212 12.74 -22.79 6.07
N GLU A 213 13.61 -22.17 5.32
CA GLU A 213 13.93 -20.75 5.48
C GLU A 213 13.12 -19.94 4.47
N HIS A 214 12.26 -19.10 4.97
CA HIS A 214 11.56 -18.10 4.17
C HIS A 214 12.00 -16.72 4.62
N TRP A 215 12.21 -15.82 3.66
CA TRP A 215 12.63 -14.47 3.89
C TRP A 215 11.62 -13.46 3.36
N ILE A 216 11.39 -12.41 4.11
CA ILE A 216 10.63 -11.25 3.67
C ILE A 216 11.57 -10.06 3.60
N ARG A 217 11.57 -9.42 2.44
CA ARG A 217 12.30 -8.19 2.15
C ARG A 217 11.43 -6.99 2.48
N PHE A 218 11.97 -6.05 3.22
CA PHE A 218 11.40 -4.76 3.55
C PHE A 218 12.22 -3.67 2.89
N ASP A 219 11.54 -2.74 2.23
CA ASP A 219 12.17 -1.64 1.51
C ASP A 219 11.32 -0.37 1.60
N ASP A 220 11.94 0.78 1.30
CA ASP A 220 11.27 2.08 1.19
C ASP A 220 10.36 2.40 2.39
N PHE A 221 10.89 2.20 3.61
CA PHE A 221 10.15 2.55 4.82
C PHE A 221 10.08 4.07 4.98
N ARG A 222 8.87 4.59 5.21
CA ARG A 222 8.64 6.03 5.41
C ARG A 222 7.62 6.29 6.50
N VAL A 223 7.82 7.39 7.21
CA VAL A 223 6.81 8.03 8.06
C VAL A 223 6.55 9.41 7.47
N LEU A 224 5.32 9.67 7.11
CA LEU A 224 4.86 10.90 6.47
C LEU A 224 3.89 11.60 7.40
N GLN A 225 4.02 12.91 7.56
CA GLN A 225 2.96 13.75 8.09
C GLN A 225 2.03 14.12 6.93
N LEU A 226 0.76 13.79 7.07
CA LEU A 226 -0.26 14.11 6.08
C LEU A 226 -0.87 15.47 6.35
N PRO A 227 -1.40 16.16 5.33
CA PRO A 227 -2.20 17.35 5.52
C PRO A 227 -3.47 17.05 6.34
N GLU A 228 -3.95 18.07 7.03
CA GLU A 228 -5.22 18.04 7.76
C GLU A 228 -6.42 17.95 6.82
#